data_39d06970c12565c29ff343a7e7f486a8
#
_entry.id   39d06970c12565c29ff343a7e7f486a8
#
_cell.length_a   1.000
_cell.length_b   1.000
_cell.length_c   1.000
_cell.angle_alpha   90.00
_cell.angle_beta   90.00
_cell.angle_gamma   90.00
#
_symmetry.space_group_name_H-M   'P 1'
#
loop_
_entity.id
_entity.type
_entity.pdbx_description
1 polymer ?
#
loop_
_entity_poly.entity_id
_entity_poly.type
_entity_poly.pdbx_seq_one_letter_code
_entity_poly.pdbx_strand_id
1 'polypeptide(L)'
;MAVDNKKRDSCSVTMKERFVRTTYAAVAEDRFGMRIAINIEGEEAMVKIAVDAMGGDNAPGEIVAGAVMAAQSREDIQIFLIGKEEVVSEELKKHTYKKEQIEVVNATEVIETEEPPVNAIRTKKDSSIVVGMNMVRRGEADAFCSAGSSGAILVGGQVIVGRIKGVERPPLAPLIPTEKGVSLLIDCGANVDARPSHLVQFAKMGSIYMEHVVGIKNPRVAIVNIGAEEEKGNALVKETFPLLKECKDINFIGSIEAREIPHGGADVIVSEAFVGNVILKLYEGVGATLISMVKQGMMTSLRSKIGALLVKPALKTTLKAFDASQYGGAPLLGLKGLVVKTHGNSKRIEVCNSILQCVTFKEQAINEKIKESL
;
A
#
# COMPACT_ATOMS: atom_id res chain seq x y z
N MET A 1 -33.36 -37.40 31.83
CA MET A 1 -31.92 -37.23 31.95
C MET A 1 -31.48 -36.26 30.83
N ALA A 2 -31.28 -35.00 31.19
CA ALA A 2 -30.78 -33.96 30.33
C ALA A 2 -29.27 -34.01 30.32
N VAL A 3 -28.61 -34.04 29.17
CA VAL A 3 -27.18 -33.85 29.06
C VAL A 3 -26.93 -32.62 28.18
N ASP A 4 -26.25 -31.73 28.81
CA ASP A 4 -25.85 -30.40 28.46
C ASP A 4 -25.02 -30.37 27.17
N ASN A 5 -25.44 -29.54 26.18
CA ASN A 5 -24.75 -29.32 24.93
C ASN A 5 -24.33 -27.84 24.84
N LYS A 6 -23.40 -27.46 25.74
CA LYS A 6 -22.69 -26.19 25.69
C LYS A 6 -21.19 -26.45 25.58
N LYS A 7 -20.69 -26.40 24.36
CA LYS A 7 -19.29 -26.05 24.01
C LYS A 7 -19.00 -26.33 22.54
N ARG A 8 -19.24 -25.36 21.69
CA ARG A 8 -18.57 -25.16 20.40
C ARG A 8 -19.02 -23.82 19.79
N ASP A 9 -18.56 -22.73 20.36
CA ASP A 9 -18.51 -21.44 19.68
C ASP A 9 -17.32 -20.68 20.22
N SER A 10 -16.17 -20.89 19.62
CA SER A 10 -15.02 -20.02 19.77
C SER A 10 -13.98 -20.38 18.70
N CYS A 11 -14.08 -19.77 17.56
CA CYS A 11 -12.96 -19.33 16.73
C CYS A 11 -13.48 -18.85 15.37
N SER A 12 -14.02 -17.65 15.34
CA SER A 12 -14.08 -16.83 14.12
C SER A 12 -14.02 -15.38 14.52
N VAL A 13 -12.88 -15.00 15.11
CA VAL A 13 -12.51 -13.58 15.21
C VAL A 13 -11.97 -13.19 13.86
N THR A 14 -12.81 -12.53 13.07
CA THR A 14 -12.42 -11.98 11.76
C THR A 14 -11.35 -10.91 11.96
N MET A 15 -10.41 -10.80 11.00
CA MET A 15 -9.35 -9.77 10.96
C MET A 15 -9.83 -8.33 11.22
N LYS A 16 -11.12 -8.05 11.05
CA LYS A 16 -11.74 -6.77 11.41
C LYS A 16 -11.62 -6.40 12.89
N GLU A 17 -11.58 -7.37 13.80
CA GLU A 17 -11.48 -7.10 15.23
C GLU A 17 -10.03 -6.91 15.72
N ARG A 18 -9.03 -7.30 14.93
CA ARG A 18 -7.62 -7.01 15.24
C ARG A 18 -7.20 -5.56 14.93
N PHE A 19 -7.93 -4.85 14.06
CA PHE A 19 -7.62 -3.46 13.70
C PHE A 19 -8.28 -2.41 14.62
N VAL A 20 -9.18 -2.78 15.52
CA VAL A 20 -10.02 -1.82 16.29
C VAL A 20 -9.76 -1.86 17.80
N ARG A 21 -8.77 -2.59 18.31
CA ARG A 21 -8.51 -2.61 19.77
C ARG A 21 -7.04 -2.45 20.10
N THR A 22 -6.56 -1.20 20.03
CA THR A 22 -5.41 -0.78 20.84
C THR A 22 -5.66 0.64 21.37
N THR A 23 -6.69 0.79 22.15
CA THR A 23 -6.86 1.94 23.05
C THR A 23 -7.64 1.43 24.23
N TYR A 24 -6.92 1.07 25.26
CA TYR A 24 -7.19 1.22 26.69
C TYR A 24 -6.12 0.44 27.42
N ALA A 25 -5.27 1.15 28.16
CA ALA A 25 -4.30 0.58 29.08
C ALA A 25 -5.05 -0.17 30.19
N ALA A 26 -5.19 -1.48 30.01
CA ALA A 26 -5.43 -2.38 31.12
C ALA A 26 -4.06 -2.80 31.64
N VAL A 27 -3.76 -2.50 32.90
CA VAL A 27 -2.61 -3.04 33.62
C VAL A 27 -2.75 -4.56 33.59
N ALA A 28 -2.01 -5.23 32.71
CA ALA A 28 -1.85 -6.66 32.74
C ALA A 28 -0.59 -6.94 33.53
N GLU A 29 -0.74 -7.56 34.73
CA GLU A 29 0.38 -8.21 35.41
C GLU A 29 0.84 -9.38 34.55
N ASP A 30 2.11 -9.35 34.13
CA ASP A 30 2.71 -10.51 33.50
C ASP A 30 2.94 -11.60 34.56
N ARG A 31 3.17 -12.84 34.10
CA ARG A 31 3.40 -13.99 34.96
C ARG A 31 4.66 -13.87 35.88
N PHE A 32 5.37 -12.75 35.83
CA PHE A 32 6.61 -12.50 36.55
C PHE A 32 6.56 -11.26 37.46
N GLY A 33 5.40 -10.63 37.65
CA GLY A 33 5.20 -9.58 38.64
C GLY A 33 5.90 -8.24 38.33
N MET A 34 6.25 -7.95 37.10
CA MET A 34 6.88 -6.69 36.73
C MET A 34 5.82 -5.68 36.25
N ARG A 35 5.63 -4.63 37.04
CA ARG A 35 4.78 -3.49 36.68
C ARG A 35 5.53 -2.58 35.68
N ILE A 36 5.12 -2.58 34.45
CA ILE A 36 5.56 -1.56 33.49
C ILE A 36 4.60 -0.38 33.62
N ALA A 37 5.06 0.71 34.23
CA ALA A 37 4.37 1.99 34.21
C ALA A 37 4.55 2.59 32.80
N ILE A 38 3.48 2.57 31.99
CA ILE A 38 3.43 3.34 30.76
C ILE A 38 3.03 4.76 31.16
N ASN A 39 3.97 5.69 31.05
CA ASN A 39 3.71 7.11 31.20
C ASN A 39 2.81 7.59 30.06
N ILE A 40 1.54 7.83 30.35
CA ILE A 40 0.59 8.47 29.42
C ILE A 40 0.59 9.97 29.79
N GLU A 41 1.58 10.69 29.32
CA GLU A 41 1.54 12.15 29.18
C GLU A 41 2.04 12.48 27.78
N GLY A 42 1.12 12.51 26.82
CA GLY A 42 1.26 13.03 25.47
C GLY A 42 -0.11 12.98 24.83
N GLU A 43 -0.66 14.13 24.46
CA GLU A 43 -1.72 14.19 23.47
C GLU A 43 -1.30 13.29 22.31
N GLU A 44 -2.08 12.27 22.00
CA GLU A 44 -1.82 11.43 20.80
C GLU A 44 -1.86 12.37 19.60
N ALA A 45 -0.69 12.67 19.06
CA ALA A 45 -0.55 13.63 17.96
C ALA A 45 -1.30 13.07 16.76
N MET A 46 -2.32 13.78 16.28
CA MET A 46 -3.10 13.40 15.10
C MET A 46 -2.18 13.13 13.91
N VAL A 47 -2.37 12.00 13.24
CA VAL A 47 -1.66 11.69 11.99
C VAL A 47 -2.28 12.52 10.87
N LYS A 48 -1.45 13.32 10.19
CA LYS A 48 -1.85 14.30 9.19
C LYS A 48 -1.58 13.77 7.78
N ILE A 49 -2.63 13.65 6.98
CA ILE A 49 -2.54 13.03 5.64
C ILE A 49 -3.02 14.01 4.58
N ALA A 50 -2.13 14.36 3.66
CA ALA A 50 -2.45 15.14 2.47
C ALA A 50 -2.99 14.20 1.37
N VAL A 51 -4.18 14.47 0.85
CA VAL A 51 -4.85 13.64 -0.16
C VAL A 51 -5.12 14.48 -1.39
N ASP A 52 -4.59 14.06 -2.53
CA ASP A 52 -4.87 14.64 -3.84
C ASP A 52 -6.32 14.33 -4.24
N ALA A 53 -7.20 15.31 -4.08
CA ALA A 53 -8.63 15.17 -4.36
C ALA A 53 -8.97 15.21 -5.86
N MET A 54 -8.01 15.62 -6.71
CA MET A 54 -8.22 15.81 -8.15
C MET A 54 -7.58 14.71 -9.01
N GLY A 55 -6.80 13.80 -8.42
CA GLY A 55 -6.09 12.75 -9.14
C GLY A 55 -6.90 11.47 -9.32
N GLY A 56 -6.81 10.87 -10.53
CA GLY A 56 -7.46 9.61 -10.88
C GLY A 56 -8.80 9.75 -11.61
N ASP A 57 -9.23 8.63 -12.21
CA ASP A 57 -10.38 8.57 -13.12
C ASP A 57 -11.73 8.86 -12.43
N ASN A 58 -11.79 8.64 -11.12
CA ASN A 58 -12.99 8.79 -10.29
C ASN A 58 -12.94 10.01 -9.34
N ALA A 59 -11.98 10.91 -9.56
CA ALA A 59 -11.88 12.16 -8.81
C ALA A 59 -12.97 13.16 -9.23
N PRO A 60 -13.45 14.03 -8.32
CA PRO A 60 -13.14 14.02 -6.88
C PRO A 60 -14.02 13.05 -6.08
N GLY A 61 -15.10 12.53 -6.64
CA GLY A 61 -16.20 11.86 -5.92
C GLY A 61 -15.74 10.67 -5.07
N GLU A 62 -15.06 9.71 -5.65
CA GLU A 62 -14.58 8.53 -4.92
C GLU A 62 -13.40 8.87 -3.98
N ILE A 63 -12.61 9.89 -4.30
CA ILE A 63 -11.50 10.32 -3.44
C ILE A 63 -12.03 10.95 -2.16
N VAL A 64 -12.95 11.91 -2.29
CA VAL A 64 -13.61 12.56 -1.15
C VAL A 64 -14.38 11.55 -0.29
N ALA A 65 -15.16 10.65 -0.93
CA ALA A 65 -15.89 9.61 -0.22
C ALA A 65 -14.94 8.66 0.56
N GLY A 66 -13.80 8.29 -0.01
CA GLY A 66 -12.79 7.46 0.65
C GLY A 66 -12.13 8.17 1.83
N ALA A 67 -11.83 9.46 1.69
CA ALA A 67 -11.30 10.28 2.77
C ALA A 67 -12.29 10.40 3.94
N VAL A 68 -13.58 10.64 3.65
CA VAL A 68 -14.64 10.65 4.68
C VAL A 68 -14.75 9.29 5.38
N MET A 69 -14.69 8.19 4.64
CA MET A 69 -14.69 6.84 5.24
C MET A 69 -13.50 6.62 6.17
N ALA A 70 -12.32 7.08 5.81
CA ALA A 70 -11.12 6.98 6.65
C ALA A 70 -11.29 7.81 7.93
N ALA A 71 -11.75 9.06 7.81
CA ALA A 71 -12.03 9.94 8.96
C ALA A 71 -13.10 9.37 9.91
N GLN A 72 -14.12 8.71 9.36
CA GLN A 72 -15.15 8.04 10.17
C GLN A 72 -14.65 6.78 10.89
N SER A 73 -13.58 6.14 10.37
CA SER A 73 -13.03 4.91 10.93
C SER A 73 -12.02 5.14 12.04
N ARG A 74 -11.43 6.34 12.15
CA ARG A 74 -10.41 6.73 13.14
C ARG A 74 -10.62 8.16 13.60
N GLU A 75 -10.45 8.41 14.90
CA GLU A 75 -10.60 9.74 15.48
C GLU A 75 -9.28 10.53 15.55
N ASP A 76 -8.16 9.85 15.45
CA ASP A 76 -6.79 10.35 15.60
C ASP A 76 -6.12 10.73 14.26
N ILE A 77 -6.91 11.00 13.21
CA ILE A 77 -6.41 11.44 11.90
C ILE A 77 -6.98 12.80 11.49
N GLN A 78 -6.14 13.59 10.81
CA GLN A 78 -6.52 14.79 10.10
C GLN A 78 -6.21 14.64 8.62
N ILE A 79 -7.17 14.91 7.75
CA ILE A 79 -7.05 14.77 6.30
C ILE A 79 -7.12 16.14 5.65
N PHE A 80 -6.12 16.48 4.84
CA PHE A 80 -6.11 17.64 3.97
C PHE A 80 -6.51 17.21 2.55
N LEU A 81 -7.73 17.56 2.13
CA LEU A 81 -8.20 17.32 0.76
C LEU A 81 -7.71 18.47 -0.14
N ILE A 82 -6.78 18.16 -1.04
CA ILE A 82 -6.11 19.15 -1.86
C ILE A 82 -6.70 19.15 -3.27
N GLY A 83 -7.22 20.30 -3.70
CA GLY A 83 -7.80 20.44 -5.02
C GLY A 83 -8.55 21.77 -5.18
N LYS A 84 -9.32 21.91 -6.26
CA LYS A 84 -10.13 23.08 -6.49
C LYS A 84 -11.18 23.20 -5.40
N GLU A 85 -11.07 24.21 -4.54
CA GLU A 85 -11.84 24.36 -3.30
C GLU A 85 -13.35 24.25 -3.53
N GLU A 86 -13.88 24.91 -4.58
CA GLU A 86 -15.30 24.85 -4.91
C GLU A 86 -15.77 23.43 -5.23
N VAL A 87 -14.98 22.69 -6.02
CA VAL A 87 -15.30 21.33 -6.48
C VAL A 87 -15.25 20.33 -5.32
N VAL A 88 -14.19 20.41 -4.49
CA VAL A 88 -14.02 19.53 -3.32
C VAL A 88 -15.07 19.82 -2.26
N SER A 89 -15.37 21.10 -2.00
CA SER A 89 -16.38 21.50 -1.02
C SER A 89 -17.79 21.08 -1.44
N GLU A 90 -18.15 21.16 -2.73
CA GLU A 90 -19.43 20.65 -3.24
C GLU A 90 -19.56 19.13 -3.06
N GLU A 91 -18.47 18.39 -3.26
CA GLU A 91 -18.48 16.94 -3.04
C GLU A 91 -18.62 16.59 -1.56
N LEU A 92 -17.91 17.31 -0.68
CA LEU A 92 -17.99 17.12 0.79
C LEU A 92 -19.39 17.36 1.35
N LYS A 93 -20.17 18.27 0.78
CA LYS A 93 -21.58 18.51 1.20
C LYS A 93 -22.48 17.28 1.09
N LYS A 94 -22.11 16.30 0.27
CA LYS A 94 -22.86 15.04 0.09
C LYS A 94 -22.61 14.04 1.22
N HIS A 95 -21.70 14.35 2.13
CA HIS A 95 -21.22 13.42 3.16
C HIS A 95 -21.38 14.03 4.58
N THR A 96 -21.50 13.14 5.57
CA THR A 96 -21.47 13.51 6.99
C THR A 96 -20.11 13.18 7.57
N TYR A 97 -19.41 14.14 8.14
CA TYR A 97 -18.08 13.98 8.73
C TYR A 97 -17.85 15.00 9.86
N LYS A 98 -16.84 14.75 10.70
CA LYS A 98 -16.39 15.71 11.72
C LYS A 98 -15.51 16.77 11.04
N LYS A 99 -15.91 18.05 11.12
CA LYS A 99 -15.21 19.16 10.44
C LYS A 99 -13.75 19.31 10.89
N GLU A 100 -13.45 18.92 12.11
CA GLU A 100 -12.11 18.97 12.69
C GLU A 100 -11.15 17.97 12.06
N GLN A 101 -11.68 16.92 11.41
CA GLN A 101 -10.87 15.86 10.80
C GLN A 101 -10.57 16.07 9.31
N ILE A 102 -11.32 16.94 8.62
CA ILE A 102 -11.14 17.16 7.18
C ILE A 102 -11.08 18.67 6.90
N GLU A 103 -9.99 19.07 6.28
CA GLU A 103 -9.73 20.42 5.82
C GLU A 103 -9.54 20.44 4.31
N VAL A 104 -10.08 21.43 3.61
CA VAL A 104 -9.87 21.64 2.17
C VAL A 104 -8.72 22.60 1.97
N VAL A 105 -7.72 22.18 1.21
CA VAL A 105 -6.57 23.00 0.80
C VAL A 105 -6.72 23.31 -0.68
N ASN A 106 -6.86 24.60 -1.01
CA ASN A 106 -7.05 25.01 -2.38
C ASN A 106 -5.80 24.75 -3.24
N ALA A 107 -6.01 24.17 -4.41
CA ALA A 107 -5.02 24.01 -5.48
C ALA A 107 -5.73 24.14 -6.83
N THR A 108 -5.28 25.08 -7.65
CA THR A 108 -6.03 25.50 -8.85
C THR A 108 -5.68 24.68 -10.09
N GLU A 109 -4.51 24.01 -10.07
CA GLU A 109 -4.00 23.24 -11.20
C GLU A 109 -4.14 21.73 -10.98
N VAL A 110 -4.26 20.98 -12.06
CA VAL A 110 -4.27 19.50 -12.08
C VAL A 110 -3.18 19.02 -13.04
N ILE A 111 -2.41 18.02 -12.62
CA ILE A 111 -1.46 17.32 -13.49
C ILE A 111 -2.17 16.10 -14.09
N GLU A 112 -2.35 16.12 -15.42
CA GLU A 112 -2.98 15.02 -16.14
C GLU A 112 -2.02 13.86 -16.37
N THR A 113 -2.58 12.66 -16.64
CA THR A 113 -1.79 11.43 -16.75
C THR A 113 -0.82 11.44 -17.94
N GLU A 114 -1.20 12.09 -19.04
CA GLU A 114 -0.43 12.16 -20.29
C GLU A 114 0.66 13.23 -20.27
N GLU A 115 0.67 14.11 -19.28
CA GLU A 115 1.67 15.19 -19.21
C GLU A 115 3.08 14.65 -18.89
N PRO A 116 4.13 15.17 -19.55
CA PRO A 116 5.51 14.85 -19.21
C PRO A 116 5.80 15.19 -17.73
N PRO A 117 6.07 14.18 -16.86
CA PRO A 117 6.01 14.35 -15.42
C PRO A 117 7.03 15.35 -14.88
N VAL A 118 8.24 15.38 -15.42
CA VAL A 118 9.29 16.33 -14.98
C VAL A 118 8.88 17.77 -15.29
N ASN A 119 8.28 18.01 -16.46
CA ASN A 119 7.81 19.34 -16.83
C ASN A 119 6.60 19.76 -16.00
N ALA A 120 5.63 18.87 -15.82
CA ALA A 120 4.42 19.13 -15.04
C ALA A 120 4.77 19.51 -13.58
N ILE A 121 5.64 18.75 -12.91
CA ILE A 121 6.11 19.06 -11.53
C ILE A 121 6.86 20.40 -11.48
N ARG A 122 7.58 20.78 -12.55
CA ARG A 122 8.33 22.02 -12.60
C ARG A 122 7.45 23.24 -12.82
N THR A 123 6.42 23.13 -13.66
CA THR A 123 5.60 24.25 -14.11
C THR A 123 4.31 24.44 -13.32
N LYS A 124 3.60 23.35 -12.97
CA LYS A 124 2.32 23.39 -12.24
C LYS A 124 2.55 23.38 -10.73
N LYS A 125 3.00 24.53 -10.22
CA LYS A 125 3.35 24.69 -8.79
C LYS A 125 2.16 24.67 -7.84
N ASP A 126 0.99 25.04 -8.35
CA ASP A 126 -0.29 25.06 -7.63
C ASP A 126 -1.15 23.82 -7.94
N SER A 127 -0.53 22.73 -8.39
CA SER A 127 -1.25 21.46 -8.57
C SER A 127 -1.40 20.71 -7.25
N SER A 128 -2.50 19.97 -7.11
CA SER A 128 -2.80 19.17 -5.93
C SER A 128 -1.65 18.24 -5.52
N ILE A 129 -0.94 17.64 -6.49
CA ILE A 129 0.25 16.81 -6.26
C ILE A 129 1.40 17.65 -5.67
N VAL A 130 1.72 18.79 -6.28
CA VAL A 130 2.87 19.62 -5.82
C VAL A 130 2.58 20.26 -4.47
N VAL A 131 1.37 20.76 -4.25
CA VAL A 131 0.94 21.34 -2.98
C VAL A 131 1.02 20.29 -1.87
N GLY A 132 0.42 19.11 -2.06
CA GLY A 132 0.42 18.04 -1.05
C GLY A 132 1.81 17.52 -0.71
N MET A 133 2.66 17.32 -1.70
CA MET A 133 4.06 16.91 -1.44
C MET A 133 4.87 17.99 -0.74
N ASN A 134 4.59 19.28 -0.99
CA ASN A 134 5.21 20.37 -0.24
C ASN A 134 4.74 20.42 1.22
N MET A 135 3.48 20.09 1.52
CA MET A 135 3.00 19.95 2.90
C MET A 135 3.79 18.87 3.63
N VAL A 136 4.00 17.70 3.00
CA VAL A 136 4.84 16.64 3.57
C VAL A 136 6.29 17.11 3.79
N ARG A 137 6.89 17.78 2.81
CA ARG A 137 8.26 18.31 2.92
C ARG A 137 8.42 19.32 4.07
N ARG A 138 7.39 20.13 4.34
CA ARG A 138 7.40 21.14 5.42
C ARG A 138 7.01 20.57 6.79
N GLY A 139 6.60 19.29 6.84
CA GLY A 139 6.10 18.65 8.07
C GLY A 139 4.69 19.09 8.48
N GLU A 140 3.94 19.69 7.57
CA GLU A 140 2.52 20.05 7.75
C GLU A 140 1.62 18.82 7.62
N ALA A 141 2.07 17.82 6.84
CA ALA A 141 1.47 16.50 6.74
C ALA A 141 2.53 15.40 6.90
N ASP A 142 2.15 14.27 7.46
CA ASP A 142 3.01 13.08 7.64
C ASP A 142 3.11 12.24 6.37
N ALA A 143 2.03 12.25 5.57
CA ALA A 143 1.93 11.44 4.35
C ALA A 143 1.20 12.19 3.24
N PHE A 144 1.47 11.76 2.00
CA PHE A 144 0.74 12.16 0.79
C PHE A 144 0.16 10.94 0.08
N CYS A 145 -1.12 10.99 -0.28
CA CYS A 145 -1.81 9.92 -1.00
C CYS A 145 -2.45 10.46 -2.29
N SER A 146 -2.25 9.80 -3.43
CA SER A 146 -2.81 10.24 -4.72
C SER A 146 -3.12 9.07 -5.66
N ALA A 147 -4.22 9.19 -6.39
CA ALA A 147 -4.58 8.33 -7.53
C ALA A 147 -4.15 8.93 -8.88
N GLY A 148 -3.52 10.11 -8.89
CA GLY A 148 -3.12 10.85 -10.10
C GLY A 148 -1.94 10.24 -10.86
N SER A 149 -1.29 11.05 -11.70
CA SER A 149 -0.20 10.63 -12.59
C SER A 149 0.95 9.94 -11.82
N SER A 150 1.19 8.66 -12.13
CA SER A 150 2.28 7.89 -11.49
C SER A 150 3.64 8.53 -11.73
N GLY A 151 3.91 9.01 -12.94
CA GLY A 151 5.15 9.70 -13.27
C GLY A 151 5.35 10.96 -12.45
N ALA A 152 4.30 11.78 -12.28
CA ALA A 152 4.37 13.00 -11.48
C ALA A 152 4.59 12.68 -9.99
N ILE A 153 3.94 11.64 -9.46
CA ILE A 153 4.12 11.20 -8.08
C ILE A 153 5.55 10.71 -7.83
N LEU A 154 6.11 9.91 -8.74
CA LEU A 154 7.49 9.42 -8.64
C LEU A 154 8.51 10.56 -8.70
N VAL A 155 8.38 11.47 -9.66
CA VAL A 155 9.26 12.63 -9.79
C VAL A 155 9.11 13.58 -8.59
N GLY A 156 7.88 13.92 -8.22
CA GLY A 156 7.59 14.80 -7.09
C GLY A 156 8.10 14.23 -5.76
N GLY A 157 7.90 12.93 -5.53
CA GLY A 157 8.43 12.24 -4.35
C GLY A 157 9.95 12.38 -4.23
N GLN A 158 10.68 12.19 -5.33
CA GLN A 158 12.13 12.32 -5.32
C GLN A 158 12.63 13.76 -5.19
N VAL A 159 12.00 14.71 -5.91
CA VAL A 159 12.48 16.10 -6.05
C VAL A 159 11.94 17.02 -4.95
N ILE A 160 10.68 16.82 -4.52
CA ILE A 160 10.01 17.67 -3.54
C ILE A 160 10.19 17.10 -2.13
N VAL A 161 9.72 15.87 -1.89
CA VAL A 161 9.80 15.22 -0.57
C VAL A 161 11.23 14.86 -0.22
N GLY A 162 11.98 14.33 -1.18
CA GLY A 162 13.39 13.97 -1.05
C GLY A 162 13.60 12.60 -0.40
N ARG A 163 14.79 12.06 -0.57
CA ARG A 163 15.18 10.71 -0.11
C ARG A 163 15.73 10.72 1.30
N ILE A 164 15.54 9.65 2.04
CA ILE A 164 16.25 9.35 3.29
C ILE A 164 17.77 9.29 2.97
N LYS A 165 18.60 9.78 3.87
CA LYS A 165 20.06 9.71 3.70
C LYS A 165 20.50 8.24 3.68
N GLY A 166 21.22 7.83 2.66
CA GLY A 166 21.64 6.45 2.42
C GLY A 166 20.81 5.76 1.32
N VAL A 167 19.54 6.14 1.11
CA VAL A 167 18.73 5.61 0.01
C VAL A 167 19.21 6.14 -1.34
N GLU A 168 19.64 5.23 -2.22
CA GLU A 168 20.08 5.59 -3.56
C GLU A 168 18.89 5.88 -4.48
N ARG A 169 17.87 5.02 -4.44
CA ARG A 169 16.66 5.10 -5.28
C ARG A 169 15.43 4.65 -4.51
N PRO A 170 14.38 5.47 -4.41
CA PRO A 170 13.09 5.06 -3.85
C PRO A 170 12.37 4.11 -4.82
N PRO A 171 12.02 2.88 -4.40
CA PRO A 171 11.22 1.96 -5.20
C PRO A 171 9.71 2.17 -4.99
N LEU A 172 8.91 1.81 -5.99
CA LEU A 172 7.46 1.66 -5.87
C LEU A 172 7.12 0.21 -5.51
N ALA A 173 6.42 -0.01 -4.40
CA ALA A 173 6.29 -1.32 -3.78
C ALA A 173 4.84 -1.73 -3.51
N PRO A 174 4.04 -2.14 -4.53
CA PRO A 174 2.69 -2.64 -4.33
C PRO A 174 2.67 -4.02 -3.66
N LEU A 175 1.62 -4.27 -2.89
CA LEU A 175 1.23 -5.61 -2.46
C LEU A 175 0.44 -6.30 -3.57
N ILE A 176 0.76 -7.55 -3.83
CA ILE A 176 0.04 -8.42 -4.77
C ILE A 176 -0.57 -9.60 -4.02
N PRO A 177 -1.83 -9.98 -4.32
CA PRO A 177 -2.47 -11.13 -3.68
C PRO A 177 -1.85 -12.44 -4.15
N THR A 178 -1.77 -13.41 -3.26
CA THR A 178 -1.28 -14.77 -3.55
C THR A 178 -2.17 -15.80 -2.86
N GLU A 179 -1.98 -17.08 -3.15
CA GLU A 179 -2.69 -18.17 -2.45
C GLU A 179 -2.42 -18.20 -0.93
N LYS A 180 -1.29 -17.65 -0.49
CA LYS A 180 -0.88 -17.63 0.93
C LYS A 180 -1.11 -16.28 1.63
N GLY A 181 -1.82 -15.37 0.99
CA GLY A 181 -2.06 -14.01 1.49
C GLY A 181 -1.55 -12.96 0.52
N VAL A 182 -0.52 -12.19 0.89
CA VAL A 182 0.08 -11.16 0.03
C VAL A 182 1.58 -11.28 -0.04
N SER A 183 2.15 -10.85 -1.17
CA SER A 183 3.58 -10.62 -1.36
C SER A 183 3.82 -9.17 -1.76
N LEU A 184 4.95 -8.61 -1.37
CA LEU A 184 5.40 -7.30 -1.82
C LEU A 184 6.23 -7.44 -3.09
N LEU A 185 5.82 -6.80 -4.17
CA LEU A 185 6.60 -6.73 -5.40
C LEU A 185 7.35 -5.39 -5.45
N ILE A 186 8.67 -5.42 -5.54
CA ILE A 186 9.54 -4.24 -5.41
C ILE A 186 10.77 -4.36 -6.33
N ASP A 187 11.02 -3.46 -7.27
CA ASP A 187 10.36 -2.23 -7.68
C ASP A 187 9.35 -2.49 -8.84
N CYS A 188 8.29 -1.68 -8.90
CA CYS A 188 7.24 -1.82 -9.93
C CYS A 188 7.02 -0.57 -10.79
N GLY A 189 8.05 0.25 -11.04
CA GLY A 189 7.85 1.37 -11.95
C GLY A 189 8.66 2.63 -11.68
N ALA A 190 9.49 2.66 -10.63
CA ALA A 190 10.26 3.85 -10.31
C ALA A 190 11.68 3.85 -10.92
N ASN A 191 12.34 2.69 -11.03
CA ASN A 191 13.75 2.59 -11.40
C ASN A 191 13.99 1.51 -12.44
N VAL A 192 13.87 1.87 -13.72
CA VAL A 192 14.07 0.94 -14.87
C VAL A 192 15.53 0.53 -14.98
N ASP A 193 16.46 1.49 -14.85
CA ASP A 193 17.91 1.23 -14.91
C ASP A 193 18.46 1.07 -13.48
N ALA A 194 18.07 -0.02 -12.81
CA ALA A 194 18.56 -0.32 -11.47
C ALA A 194 19.99 -0.90 -11.50
N ARG A 195 20.69 -0.73 -10.37
CA ARG A 195 22.02 -1.34 -10.12
C ARG A 195 21.88 -2.40 -9.04
N PRO A 196 22.86 -3.33 -8.89
CA PRO A 196 22.83 -4.32 -7.82
C PRO A 196 22.63 -3.75 -6.42
N SER A 197 23.28 -2.61 -6.10
CA SER A 197 23.11 -1.92 -4.82
C SER A 197 21.67 -1.46 -4.57
N HIS A 198 20.95 -1.03 -5.62
CA HIS A 198 19.55 -0.65 -5.51
C HIS A 198 18.67 -1.85 -5.11
N LEU A 199 18.86 -3.02 -5.76
CA LEU A 199 18.08 -4.22 -5.48
C LEU A 199 18.33 -4.73 -4.05
N VAL A 200 19.56 -4.62 -3.55
CA VAL A 200 19.86 -4.92 -2.14
C VAL A 200 19.11 -3.99 -1.20
N GLN A 201 19.10 -2.68 -1.49
CA GLN A 201 18.30 -1.73 -0.69
C GLN A 201 16.80 -2.02 -0.79
N PHE A 202 16.29 -2.40 -1.97
CA PHE A 202 14.88 -2.78 -2.15
C PHE A 202 14.53 -4.01 -1.31
N ALA A 203 15.40 -5.02 -1.28
CA ALA A 203 15.22 -6.20 -0.44
C ALA A 203 15.12 -5.85 1.06
N LYS A 204 16.00 -4.99 1.56
CA LYS A 204 15.98 -4.52 2.96
C LYS A 204 14.71 -3.72 3.25
N MET A 205 14.38 -2.72 2.42
CA MET A 205 13.17 -1.90 2.60
C MET A 205 11.89 -2.74 2.51
N GLY A 206 11.84 -3.71 1.59
CA GLY A 206 10.73 -4.64 1.45
C GLY A 206 10.57 -5.55 2.66
N SER A 207 11.68 -6.05 3.21
CA SER A 207 11.69 -6.87 4.43
C SER A 207 11.11 -6.09 5.63
N ILE A 208 11.57 -4.85 5.84
CA ILE A 208 11.07 -3.95 6.89
C ILE A 208 9.55 -3.71 6.71
N TYR A 209 9.13 -3.45 5.48
CA TYR A 209 7.71 -3.23 5.18
C TYR A 209 6.86 -4.45 5.52
N MET A 210 7.25 -5.63 5.05
CA MET A 210 6.49 -6.86 5.28
C MET A 210 6.44 -7.25 6.76
N GLU A 211 7.51 -7.00 7.50
CA GLU A 211 7.56 -7.31 8.93
C GLU A 211 6.71 -6.35 9.75
N HIS A 212 6.81 -5.05 9.53
CA HIS A 212 6.21 -4.06 10.42
C HIS A 212 4.83 -3.58 9.95
N VAL A 213 4.54 -3.57 8.65
CA VAL A 213 3.22 -3.13 8.13
C VAL A 213 2.30 -4.32 7.93
N VAL A 214 2.79 -5.39 7.31
CA VAL A 214 1.97 -6.58 7.02
C VAL A 214 1.97 -7.57 8.19
N GLY A 215 3.02 -7.57 9.03
CA GLY A 215 3.14 -8.40 10.23
C GLY A 215 3.72 -9.80 9.98
N ILE A 216 4.40 -10.00 8.85
CA ILE A 216 5.08 -11.27 8.52
C ILE A 216 6.47 -11.24 9.13
N LYS A 217 6.69 -12.00 10.20
CA LYS A 217 7.99 -12.11 10.86
C LYS A 217 9.01 -12.82 9.97
N ASN A 218 10.22 -12.24 9.88
CA ASN A 218 11.33 -12.76 9.08
C ASN A 218 10.92 -13.12 7.63
N PRO A 219 10.41 -12.12 6.85
CA PRO A 219 9.81 -12.37 5.54
C PRO A 219 10.82 -12.96 4.57
N ARG A 220 10.38 -13.94 3.79
CA ARG A 220 11.18 -14.60 2.76
C ARG A 220 11.41 -13.66 1.58
N VAL A 221 12.65 -13.34 1.29
CA VAL A 221 13.06 -12.45 0.20
C VAL A 221 13.59 -13.27 -0.96
N ALA A 222 13.08 -13.04 -2.18
CA ALA A 222 13.58 -13.67 -3.39
C ALA A 222 13.79 -12.64 -4.50
N ILE A 223 14.77 -12.89 -5.38
CA ILE A 223 14.98 -12.10 -6.60
C ILE A 223 14.29 -12.78 -7.79
N VAL A 224 13.59 -11.98 -8.61
CA VAL A 224 12.96 -12.50 -9.83
C VAL A 224 14.03 -12.98 -10.79
N ASN A 225 13.86 -14.22 -11.28
CA ASN A 225 14.79 -14.85 -12.23
C ASN A 225 14.02 -15.71 -13.24
N ILE A 226 14.71 -16.17 -14.27
CA ILE A 226 14.22 -17.07 -15.32
C ILE A 226 14.36 -18.55 -14.96
N GLY A 227 14.91 -18.88 -13.80
CA GLY A 227 15.10 -20.23 -13.26
C GLY A 227 15.65 -20.16 -11.85
N ALA A 228 15.64 -21.30 -11.15
CA ALA A 228 16.05 -21.39 -9.74
C ALA A 228 17.58 -21.34 -9.54
N GLU A 229 18.36 -21.66 -10.60
CA GLU A 229 19.82 -21.77 -10.52
C GLU A 229 20.49 -20.39 -10.43
N GLU A 230 21.54 -20.28 -9.61
CA GLU A 230 22.25 -19.01 -9.33
C GLU A 230 22.91 -18.40 -10.59
N GLU A 231 23.37 -19.24 -11.54
CA GLU A 231 24.00 -18.81 -12.77
C GLU A 231 23.03 -18.32 -13.85
N LYS A 232 21.73 -18.50 -13.67
CA LYS A 232 20.71 -17.99 -14.59
C LYS A 232 20.42 -16.51 -14.38
N GLY A 233 19.82 -15.90 -15.39
CA GLY A 233 19.40 -14.52 -15.36
C GLY A 233 20.26 -13.57 -16.19
N ASN A 234 19.86 -12.30 -16.21
CA ASN A 234 20.61 -11.23 -16.85
C ASN A 234 21.80 -10.79 -15.99
N ALA A 235 22.61 -9.85 -16.48
CA ALA A 235 23.78 -9.35 -15.76
C ALA A 235 23.41 -8.77 -14.39
N LEU A 236 22.33 -7.99 -14.31
CA LEU A 236 21.88 -7.38 -13.07
C LEU A 236 21.55 -8.44 -12.00
N VAL A 237 20.82 -9.49 -12.36
CA VAL A 237 20.47 -10.58 -11.43
C VAL A 237 21.71 -11.32 -10.95
N LYS A 238 22.63 -11.69 -11.89
CA LYS A 238 23.87 -12.38 -11.56
C LYS A 238 24.79 -11.60 -10.64
N GLU A 239 24.87 -10.29 -10.82
CA GLU A 239 25.67 -9.41 -9.96
C GLU A 239 24.98 -9.15 -8.60
N THR A 240 23.64 -9.13 -8.55
CA THR A 240 22.88 -8.86 -7.32
C THR A 240 22.78 -10.10 -6.41
N PHE A 241 22.65 -11.28 -6.98
CA PHE A 241 22.40 -12.52 -6.25
C PHE A 241 23.44 -12.77 -5.12
N PRO A 242 24.77 -12.73 -5.37
CA PRO A 242 25.75 -12.92 -4.31
C PRO A 242 25.65 -11.84 -3.22
N LEU A 243 25.34 -10.59 -3.58
CA LEU A 243 25.19 -9.52 -2.59
C LEU A 243 23.98 -9.75 -1.67
N LEU A 244 22.87 -10.25 -2.21
CA LEU A 244 21.71 -10.63 -1.40
C LEU A 244 22.01 -11.84 -0.50
N LYS A 245 22.78 -12.81 -0.99
CA LYS A 245 23.17 -14.01 -0.24
C LYS A 245 24.08 -13.69 0.96
N GLU A 246 24.92 -12.66 0.82
CA GLU A 246 25.80 -12.16 1.89
C GLU A 246 25.08 -11.24 2.88
N CYS A 247 23.90 -10.72 2.52
CA CYS A 247 23.14 -9.79 3.34
C CYS A 247 22.48 -10.51 4.52
N LYS A 248 23.00 -10.29 5.74
CA LYS A 248 22.53 -10.97 6.96
C LYS A 248 21.24 -10.38 7.54
N ASP A 249 20.85 -9.19 7.08
CA ASP A 249 19.70 -8.45 7.62
C ASP A 249 18.37 -8.85 6.96
N ILE A 250 18.41 -9.81 6.01
CA ILE A 250 17.23 -10.31 5.29
C ILE A 250 17.24 -11.85 5.25
N ASN A 251 16.06 -12.43 5.15
CA ASN A 251 15.89 -13.86 4.93
C ASN A 251 15.86 -14.16 3.43
N PHE A 252 17.02 -14.09 2.78
CA PHE A 252 17.13 -14.35 1.35
C PHE A 252 17.02 -15.85 1.06
N ILE A 253 16.03 -16.23 0.25
CA ILE A 253 15.73 -17.63 -0.11
C ILE A 253 16.16 -18.00 -1.54
N GLY A 254 16.81 -17.10 -2.27
CA GLY A 254 17.28 -17.35 -3.63
C GLY A 254 16.42 -16.73 -4.73
N SER A 255 16.36 -17.38 -5.90
CA SER A 255 15.57 -16.94 -7.05
C SER A 255 14.10 -17.35 -6.95
N ILE A 256 13.22 -16.57 -7.58
CA ILE A 256 11.82 -16.92 -7.79
C ILE A 256 11.47 -16.76 -9.28
N GLU A 257 10.83 -17.76 -9.87
CA GLU A 257 10.24 -17.64 -11.21
C GLU A 257 8.87 -16.97 -11.13
N ALA A 258 8.51 -16.21 -12.16
CA ALA A 258 7.23 -15.47 -12.19
C ALA A 258 6.00 -16.38 -11.99
N ARG A 259 6.05 -17.65 -12.41
CA ARG A 259 4.97 -18.63 -12.22
C ARG A 259 4.74 -19.03 -10.75
N GLU A 260 5.73 -18.82 -9.87
CA GLU A 260 5.64 -19.18 -8.45
C GLU A 260 5.06 -18.04 -7.60
N ILE A 261 5.02 -16.82 -8.17
CA ILE A 261 4.50 -15.64 -7.50
C ILE A 261 3.05 -15.83 -7.03
N PRO A 262 2.09 -16.27 -7.88
CA PRO A 262 0.71 -16.50 -7.46
C PRO A 262 0.55 -17.49 -6.31
N HIS A 263 1.48 -18.43 -6.19
CA HIS A 263 1.50 -19.47 -5.13
C HIS A 263 2.13 -19.00 -3.81
N GLY A 264 2.56 -17.72 -3.72
CA GLY A 264 3.23 -17.18 -2.53
C GLY A 264 4.58 -17.85 -2.28
N GLY A 265 5.42 -17.96 -3.33
CA GLY A 265 6.76 -18.51 -3.26
C GLY A 265 7.69 -17.69 -2.38
N ALA A 266 7.51 -16.37 -2.32
CA ALA A 266 8.25 -15.45 -1.47
C ALA A 266 7.31 -14.36 -0.91
N ASP A 267 7.73 -13.71 0.19
CA ASP A 267 6.97 -12.63 0.81
C ASP A 267 7.41 -11.26 0.27
N VAL A 268 8.70 -11.11 -0.07
CA VAL A 268 9.28 -9.96 -0.78
C VAL A 268 9.88 -10.43 -2.10
N ILE A 269 9.42 -9.87 -3.19
CA ILE A 269 9.78 -10.22 -4.56
C ILE A 269 10.54 -9.05 -5.17
N VAL A 270 11.85 -9.19 -5.31
CA VAL A 270 12.77 -8.13 -5.74
C VAL A 270 12.99 -8.18 -7.25
N SER A 271 12.81 -7.05 -7.90
CA SER A 271 13.13 -6.86 -9.32
C SER A 271 13.51 -5.40 -9.59
N GLU A 272 14.01 -5.11 -10.78
CA GLU A 272 14.02 -3.73 -11.28
C GLU A 272 12.63 -3.36 -11.84
N ALA A 273 12.41 -2.04 -12.06
CA ALA A 273 11.07 -1.53 -12.32
C ALA A 273 10.44 -2.02 -13.63
N PHE A 274 11.21 -2.34 -14.68
CA PHE A 274 10.64 -2.84 -15.93
C PHE A 274 10.04 -4.23 -15.74
N VAL A 275 10.80 -5.17 -15.19
CA VAL A 275 10.31 -6.54 -14.89
C VAL A 275 9.17 -6.48 -13.88
N GLY A 276 9.32 -5.73 -12.80
CA GLY A 276 8.28 -5.61 -11.78
C GLY A 276 6.97 -5.03 -12.34
N ASN A 277 7.04 -4.00 -13.19
CA ASN A 277 5.84 -3.44 -13.81
C ASN A 277 5.19 -4.40 -14.83
N VAL A 278 6.00 -5.16 -15.59
CA VAL A 278 5.48 -6.19 -16.50
C VAL A 278 4.75 -7.28 -15.71
N ILE A 279 5.34 -7.77 -14.61
CA ILE A 279 4.69 -8.75 -13.72
C ILE A 279 3.38 -8.19 -13.18
N LEU A 280 3.40 -6.98 -12.61
CA LEU A 280 2.21 -6.34 -12.01
C LEU A 280 1.08 -6.21 -13.02
N LYS A 281 1.37 -5.65 -14.20
CA LYS A 281 0.37 -5.41 -15.24
C LYS A 281 -0.18 -6.69 -15.84
N LEU A 282 0.67 -7.71 -16.04
CA LEU A 282 0.22 -9.02 -16.48
C LEU A 282 -0.67 -9.68 -15.43
N TYR A 283 -0.28 -9.61 -14.15
CA TYR A 283 -1.03 -10.16 -13.04
C TYR A 283 -2.42 -9.55 -12.92
N GLU A 284 -2.50 -8.21 -12.95
CA GLU A 284 -3.77 -7.46 -12.97
C GLU A 284 -4.63 -7.84 -14.18
N GLY A 285 -4.04 -7.86 -15.38
CA GLY A 285 -4.75 -8.15 -16.63
C GLY A 285 -5.30 -9.57 -16.71
N VAL A 286 -4.49 -10.58 -16.34
CA VAL A 286 -4.92 -11.99 -16.31
C VAL A 286 -6.04 -12.19 -15.30
N GLY A 287 -5.89 -11.63 -14.08
CA GLY A 287 -6.92 -11.71 -13.04
C GLY A 287 -8.26 -11.13 -13.50
N ALA A 288 -8.25 -9.92 -14.04
CA ALA A 288 -9.46 -9.26 -14.56
C ALA A 288 -10.11 -10.04 -15.71
N THR A 289 -9.29 -10.57 -16.63
CA THR A 289 -9.77 -11.35 -17.78
C THR A 289 -10.43 -12.66 -17.33
N LEU A 290 -9.79 -13.42 -16.42
CA LEU A 290 -10.34 -14.67 -15.90
C LEU A 290 -11.66 -14.45 -15.18
N ILE A 291 -11.77 -13.43 -14.34
CA ILE A 291 -13.01 -13.06 -13.64
C ILE A 291 -14.12 -12.73 -14.66
N SER A 292 -13.78 -11.96 -15.71
CA SER A 292 -14.72 -11.61 -16.77
C SER A 292 -15.22 -12.84 -17.54
N MET A 293 -14.31 -13.75 -17.92
CA MET A 293 -14.66 -15.00 -18.63
C MET A 293 -15.54 -15.91 -17.78
N VAL A 294 -15.21 -16.08 -16.49
CA VAL A 294 -16.04 -16.87 -15.55
C VAL A 294 -17.44 -16.25 -15.45
N LYS A 295 -17.54 -14.93 -15.29
CA LYS A 295 -18.83 -14.22 -15.24
C LYS A 295 -19.63 -14.42 -16.53
N GLN A 296 -19.01 -14.29 -17.70
CA GLN A 296 -19.65 -14.51 -18.99
C GLN A 296 -20.14 -15.95 -19.11
N GLY A 297 -19.31 -16.95 -18.80
CA GLY A 297 -19.68 -18.37 -18.83
C GLY A 297 -20.89 -18.68 -17.92
N MET A 298 -20.92 -18.10 -16.73
CA MET A 298 -22.04 -18.23 -15.79
C MET A 298 -23.36 -17.62 -16.30
N MET A 299 -23.32 -16.71 -17.26
CA MET A 299 -24.51 -16.03 -17.80
C MET A 299 -25.03 -16.63 -19.10
N THR A 300 -24.45 -17.73 -19.62
CA THR A 300 -24.77 -18.31 -20.93
C THR A 300 -26.11 -19.03 -20.98
N SER A 301 -26.60 -19.65 -19.91
CA SER A 301 -27.85 -20.40 -19.87
C SER A 301 -28.62 -20.16 -18.57
N LEU A 302 -29.92 -20.52 -18.55
CA LEU A 302 -30.72 -20.41 -17.32
C LEU A 302 -30.16 -21.31 -16.20
N ARG A 303 -29.69 -22.52 -16.54
CA ARG A 303 -29.08 -23.45 -15.58
C ARG A 303 -27.79 -22.85 -14.99
N SER A 304 -26.93 -22.27 -15.84
CA SER A 304 -25.69 -21.61 -15.39
C SER A 304 -25.97 -20.40 -14.50
N LYS A 305 -27.00 -19.61 -14.79
CA LYS A 305 -27.42 -18.47 -13.96
C LYS A 305 -27.90 -18.91 -12.57
N ILE A 306 -28.69 -19.99 -12.50
CA ILE A 306 -29.13 -20.57 -11.21
C ILE A 306 -27.92 -21.10 -10.43
N GLY A 307 -27.02 -21.85 -11.09
CA GLY A 307 -25.79 -22.32 -10.49
C GLY A 307 -24.92 -21.16 -9.97
N ALA A 308 -24.79 -20.08 -10.76
CA ALA A 308 -24.05 -18.85 -10.37
C ALA A 308 -24.64 -18.21 -9.10
N LEU A 309 -25.96 -18.17 -8.97
CA LEU A 309 -26.63 -17.64 -7.78
C LEU A 309 -26.27 -18.46 -6.53
N LEU A 310 -26.23 -19.78 -6.64
CA LEU A 310 -25.93 -20.71 -5.54
C LEU A 310 -24.45 -20.60 -5.11
N VAL A 311 -23.50 -20.48 -6.07
CA VAL A 311 -22.06 -20.40 -5.77
C VAL A 311 -21.58 -18.97 -5.49
N LYS A 312 -22.39 -17.94 -5.73
CA LYS A 312 -22.05 -16.52 -5.56
C LYS A 312 -21.42 -16.19 -4.20
N PRO A 313 -21.91 -16.69 -3.04
CA PRO A 313 -21.28 -16.39 -1.75
C PRO A 313 -19.86 -16.94 -1.65
N ALA A 314 -19.62 -18.19 -2.05
CA ALA A 314 -18.30 -18.82 -2.04
C ALA A 314 -17.34 -18.10 -3.00
N LEU A 315 -17.79 -17.83 -4.23
CA LEU A 315 -16.99 -17.11 -5.23
C LEU A 315 -16.62 -15.70 -4.74
N LYS A 316 -17.56 -14.98 -4.10
CA LYS A 316 -17.29 -13.65 -3.52
C LYS A 316 -16.22 -13.72 -2.45
N THR A 317 -16.22 -14.74 -1.60
CA THR A 317 -15.21 -14.92 -0.56
C THR A 317 -13.83 -15.21 -1.16
N THR A 318 -13.76 -16.11 -2.15
CA THR A 318 -12.51 -16.45 -2.85
C THR A 318 -11.94 -15.24 -3.60
N LEU A 319 -12.77 -14.54 -4.38
CA LEU A 319 -12.32 -13.36 -5.13
C LEU A 319 -11.91 -12.21 -4.21
N LYS A 320 -12.52 -12.09 -3.04
CA LYS A 320 -12.12 -11.11 -2.04
C LYS A 320 -10.71 -11.35 -1.51
N ALA A 321 -10.27 -12.60 -1.40
CA ALA A 321 -8.91 -12.93 -1.00
C ALA A 321 -7.86 -12.48 -2.05
N PHE A 322 -8.26 -12.39 -3.33
CA PHE A 322 -7.42 -11.90 -4.43
C PHE A 322 -7.57 -10.40 -4.70
N ASP A 323 -8.26 -9.66 -3.84
CA ASP A 323 -8.49 -8.24 -4.01
C ASP A 323 -7.39 -7.41 -3.31
N ALA A 324 -6.41 -6.95 -4.09
CA ALA A 324 -5.31 -6.14 -3.60
C ALA A 324 -5.77 -4.78 -3.02
N SER A 325 -6.97 -4.31 -3.40
CA SER A 325 -7.52 -3.02 -2.93
C SER A 325 -7.71 -2.95 -1.41
N GLN A 326 -7.78 -4.12 -0.75
CA GLN A 326 -7.90 -4.20 0.71
C GLN A 326 -6.62 -3.79 1.45
N TYR A 327 -5.48 -3.78 0.78
CA TYR A 327 -4.16 -3.51 1.38
C TYR A 327 -3.67 -2.08 1.15
N GLY A 328 -4.47 -1.23 0.51
CA GLY A 328 -4.14 0.16 0.21
C GLY A 328 -3.41 0.34 -1.13
N GLY A 329 -2.63 1.42 -1.22
CA GLY A 329 -1.87 1.74 -2.42
C GLY A 329 -0.44 1.19 -2.40
N ALA A 330 0.32 1.54 -3.44
CA ALA A 330 1.74 1.25 -3.55
C ALA A 330 2.56 2.39 -2.90
N PRO A 331 3.27 2.14 -1.80
CA PRO A 331 4.15 3.14 -1.20
C PRO A 331 5.41 3.35 -2.04
N LEU A 332 5.90 4.57 -2.02
CA LEU A 332 7.22 4.95 -2.51
C LEU A 332 8.18 4.92 -1.32
N LEU A 333 8.87 3.81 -1.12
CA LEU A 333 9.72 3.59 0.07
C LEU A 333 11.04 4.38 -0.01
N GLY A 334 11.59 4.74 1.15
CA GLY A 334 12.87 5.41 1.24
C GLY A 334 12.85 6.92 0.99
N LEU A 335 11.67 7.55 0.99
CA LEU A 335 11.49 9.00 1.02
C LEU A 335 11.49 9.53 2.46
N LYS A 336 11.85 10.81 2.66
CA LYS A 336 11.81 11.48 3.98
C LYS A 336 10.41 11.58 4.57
N GLY A 337 9.38 11.64 3.72
CA GLY A 337 7.97 11.60 4.10
C GLY A 337 7.26 10.51 3.29
N LEU A 338 6.20 9.96 3.81
CA LEU A 338 5.47 8.89 3.14
C LEU A 338 4.70 9.40 1.93
N VAL A 339 4.85 8.71 0.81
CA VAL A 339 4.09 8.93 -0.42
C VAL A 339 3.45 7.61 -0.84
N VAL A 340 2.14 7.58 -0.99
CA VAL A 340 1.38 6.41 -1.42
C VAL A 340 0.67 6.70 -2.73
N LYS A 341 0.90 5.84 -3.72
CA LYS A 341 0.22 5.86 -5.02
C LYS A 341 -0.92 4.85 -5.02
N THR A 342 -2.16 5.31 -5.19
CA THR A 342 -3.29 4.41 -5.45
C THR A 342 -3.49 4.19 -6.95
N HIS A 343 -4.26 3.20 -7.34
CA HIS A 343 -4.55 2.96 -8.76
C HIS A 343 -5.38 4.12 -9.35
N GLY A 344 -5.21 4.44 -10.66
CA GLY A 344 -5.93 5.54 -11.31
C GLY A 344 -7.46 5.39 -11.25
N ASN A 345 -7.97 4.16 -11.35
CA ASN A 345 -9.41 3.87 -11.26
C ASN A 345 -9.90 3.54 -9.83
N SER A 346 -9.12 3.86 -8.79
CA SER A 346 -9.45 3.59 -7.38
C SER A 346 -10.82 4.12 -7.00
N LYS A 347 -11.52 3.33 -6.20
CA LYS A 347 -12.78 3.68 -5.58
C LYS A 347 -12.60 4.00 -4.12
N ARG A 348 -13.63 4.51 -3.47
CA ARG A 348 -13.63 4.97 -2.06
C ARG A 348 -13.01 3.97 -1.07
N ILE A 349 -13.19 2.67 -1.26
CA ILE A 349 -12.63 1.65 -0.36
C ILE A 349 -11.10 1.61 -0.48
N GLU A 350 -10.57 1.64 -1.69
CA GLU A 350 -9.12 1.65 -1.95
C GLU A 350 -8.47 2.93 -1.43
N VAL A 351 -9.12 4.08 -1.66
CA VAL A 351 -8.66 5.37 -1.14
C VAL A 351 -8.65 5.37 0.39
N CYS A 352 -9.73 4.91 1.01
CA CYS A 352 -9.82 4.76 2.46
C CYS A 352 -8.68 3.88 3.01
N ASN A 353 -8.46 2.70 2.41
CA ASN A 353 -7.41 1.78 2.82
C ASN A 353 -6.00 2.38 2.64
N SER A 354 -5.79 3.16 1.57
CA SER A 354 -4.50 3.85 1.34
C SER A 354 -4.23 4.94 2.38
N ILE A 355 -5.26 5.67 2.80
CA ILE A 355 -5.16 6.65 3.88
C ILE A 355 -4.84 5.94 5.20
N LEU A 356 -5.54 4.85 5.54
CA LEU A 356 -5.27 4.06 6.75
C LEU A 356 -3.90 3.39 6.72
N GLN A 357 -3.42 2.98 5.55
CA GLN A 357 -2.05 2.49 5.35
C GLN A 357 -1.03 3.58 5.72
N CYS A 358 -1.26 4.85 5.35
CA CYS A 358 -0.39 5.95 5.76
C CYS A 358 -0.31 6.09 7.29
N VAL A 359 -1.42 5.91 8.00
CA VAL A 359 -1.44 5.92 9.47
C VAL A 359 -0.57 4.80 10.03
N THR A 360 -0.77 3.57 9.56
CA THR A 360 0.05 2.41 10.00
C THR A 360 1.54 2.64 9.76
N PHE A 361 1.91 3.23 8.64
CA PHE A 361 3.30 3.58 8.33
C PHE A 361 3.91 4.53 9.36
N LYS A 362 3.16 5.57 9.72
CA LYS A 362 3.60 6.56 10.70
C LYS A 362 3.73 5.92 12.08
N GLU A 363 2.73 5.19 12.53
CA GLU A 363 2.71 4.50 13.83
C GLU A 363 3.86 3.48 13.97
N GLN A 364 4.20 2.80 12.88
CA GLN A 364 5.28 1.80 12.86
C GLN A 364 6.67 2.40 12.63
N ALA A 365 6.78 3.73 12.50
CA ALA A 365 8.04 4.44 12.28
C ALA A 365 8.88 3.83 11.13
N ILE A 366 8.24 3.55 10.00
CA ILE A 366 8.88 2.80 8.89
C ILE A 366 10.08 3.55 8.31
N ASN A 367 9.99 4.86 8.18
CA ASN A 367 11.10 5.68 7.65
C ASN A 367 12.32 5.66 8.56
N GLU A 368 12.12 5.66 9.87
CA GLU A 368 13.18 5.55 10.88
C GLU A 368 13.87 4.18 10.80
N LYS A 369 13.08 3.11 10.73
CA LYS A 369 13.61 1.74 10.56
C LYS A 369 14.39 1.57 9.26
N ILE A 370 13.90 2.11 8.14
CA ILE A 370 14.64 2.12 6.87
C ILE A 370 15.96 2.87 7.01
N LYS A 371 15.97 4.03 7.66
CA LYS A 371 17.18 4.82 7.88
C LYS A 371 18.22 4.10 8.73
N GLU A 372 17.78 3.32 9.72
CA GLU A 372 18.65 2.56 10.61
C GLU A 372 19.25 1.31 9.93
N SER A 373 18.59 0.77 8.90
CA SER A 373 19.00 -0.45 8.20
C SER A 373 19.94 -0.21 7.02
N LEU A 374 20.19 1.03 6.62
CA LEU A 374 21.00 1.44 5.46
C LEU A 374 22.27 2.16 5.89
#